data_c522c923682335472b9c0d16a78af351
#
_entry.id   c522c923682335472b9c0d16a78af351
#
_cell.length_a   1.000
_cell.length_b   1.000
_cell.length_c   1.000
_cell.angle_alpha   90.00
_cell.angle_beta   90.00
_cell.angle_gamma   90.00
#
_symmetry.space_group_name_H-M   'P 1'
#
loop_
_entity.id
_entity.type
_entity.pdbx_description
1 polymer ?
#
loop_
_entity_poly.entity_id
_entity_poly.type
_entity_poly.pdbx_seq_one_letter_code
_entity_poly.pdbx_strand_id
1 'polypeptide(L)'
;MDQAKNWIHCDGAYRLGLTGKGVGVAVLDTGIFPHRDFEDRVVCFADFVKGRREPYDDNGHGTHIAGIIGGAGLESGGRYHGVAPGCSLISLKVLDRRGNGYASDVLAGLKWIREHKEEFGIRIVNISVGSFNKKGMDENSALVRGVDAAWDAGLVVVVAAGNNGPGRYTITTPGISRKVITVGCSDDHKEVDVAGSRMVDYSGRGPTSACVLKPDIIAPGSHIISCANRSGCYTGKSGTSMSTPLVSGAIALLLEKYPDMTNLEVKLRLRERVVDLGLPRNQQGWGLLDVGRFVE
;
A
#
# COMPACT_ATOMS: atom_id res chain seq x y z
N MET A 1 -5.05 -13.47 3.66
CA MET A 1 -5.14 -13.11 2.21
C MET A 1 -6.36 -13.68 1.51
N ASP A 2 -6.71 -14.95 1.68
CA ASP A 2 -7.84 -15.57 0.94
C ASP A 2 -9.13 -14.78 1.07
N GLN A 3 -9.57 -14.52 2.32
CA GLN A 3 -10.81 -13.77 2.57
C GLN A 3 -10.75 -12.37 1.95
N ALA A 4 -9.61 -11.66 2.08
CA ALA A 4 -9.48 -10.32 1.54
C ALA A 4 -9.57 -10.32 0.01
N LYS A 5 -8.89 -11.25 -0.68
CA LYS A 5 -8.94 -11.39 -2.14
C LYS A 5 -10.33 -11.75 -2.65
N ASN A 6 -11.04 -12.63 -1.94
CA ASN A 6 -12.42 -12.98 -2.28
C ASN A 6 -13.35 -11.77 -2.12
N TRP A 7 -13.15 -10.99 -1.05
CA TRP A 7 -13.98 -9.81 -0.79
C TRP A 7 -13.80 -8.70 -1.82
N ILE A 8 -12.58 -8.53 -2.35
CA ILE A 8 -12.29 -7.57 -3.43
C ILE A 8 -12.35 -8.19 -4.83
N HIS A 9 -12.88 -9.40 -4.99
CA HIS A 9 -13.13 -10.10 -6.26
C HIS A 9 -11.89 -10.25 -7.16
N CYS A 10 -10.72 -10.62 -6.58
CA CYS A 10 -9.49 -10.82 -7.34
C CYS A 10 -9.56 -11.95 -8.39
N ASP A 11 -10.44 -12.93 -8.18
CA ASP A 11 -10.63 -14.06 -9.10
C ASP A 11 -11.02 -13.62 -10.51
N GLY A 12 -11.68 -12.47 -10.66
CA GLY A 12 -11.95 -11.86 -11.97
C GLY A 12 -10.69 -11.58 -12.77
N ALA A 13 -9.66 -11.00 -12.14
CA ALA A 13 -8.38 -10.73 -12.76
C ALA A 13 -7.59 -12.03 -13.04
N TYR A 14 -7.62 -13.00 -12.13
CA TYR A 14 -6.91 -14.26 -12.29
C TYR A 14 -7.47 -15.12 -13.44
N ARG A 15 -8.78 -15.09 -13.68
CA ARG A 15 -9.40 -15.71 -14.86
C ARG A 15 -8.91 -15.12 -16.19
N LEU A 16 -8.45 -13.87 -16.18
CA LEU A 16 -7.81 -13.21 -17.34
C LEU A 16 -6.31 -13.51 -17.44
N GLY A 17 -5.75 -14.33 -16.52
CA GLY A 17 -4.32 -14.67 -16.48
C GLY A 17 -3.45 -13.56 -15.92
N LEU A 18 -4.02 -12.52 -15.30
CA LEU A 18 -3.26 -11.39 -14.76
C LEU A 18 -2.58 -11.76 -13.44
N THR A 19 -1.32 -11.39 -13.31
CA THR A 19 -0.46 -11.64 -12.14
C THR A 19 0.32 -10.41 -11.69
N GLY A 20 0.24 -9.30 -12.41
CA GLY A 20 1.07 -8.10 -12.22
C GLY A 20 2.43 -8.18 -12.92
N LYS A 21 2.63 -9.15 -13.83
CA LYS A 21 3.88 -9.38 -14.55
C LYS A 21 4.30 -8.14 -15.34
N GLY A 22 5.59 -7.80 -15.24
CA GLY A 22 6.17 -6.64 -15.95
C GLY A 22 5.94 -5.30 -15.23
N VAL A 23 5.28 -5.28 -14.07
CA VAL A 23 5.03 -4.07 -13.29
C VAL A 23 5.90 -4.06 -12.03
N GLY A 24 6.72 -3.01 -11.87
CA GLY A 24 7.50 -2.75 -10.67
C GLY A 24 6.70 -2.00 -9.61
N VAL A 25 6.71 -2.53 -8.39
CA VAL A 25 6.08 -1.92 -7.21
C VAL A 25 7.16 -1.58 -6.17
N ALA A 26 7.38 -0.30 -5.94
CA ALA A 26 8.29 0.17 -4.89
C ALA A 26 7.56 0.24 -3.55
N VAL A 27 8.16 -0.36 -2.51
CA VAL A 27 7.64 -0.40 -1.14
C VAL A 27 8.58 0.38 -0.23
N LEU A 28 8.11 1.53 0.30
CA LEU A 28 8.83 2.32 1.30
C LEU A 28 8.37 1.89 2.68
N ASP A 29 9.21 1.11 3.39
CA ASP A 29 8.82 0.51 4.67
C ASP A 29 10.04 0.09 5.52
N THR A 30 9.91 -0.93 6.38
CA THR A 30 10.96 -1.44 7.27
C THR A 30 12.00 -2.33 6.59
N GLY A 31 11.90 -2.54 5.28
CA GLY A 31 12.73 -3.45 4.49
C GLY A 31 11.97 -4.67 4.01
N ILE A 32 12.70 -5.70 3.59
CA ILE A 32 12.14 -6.98 3.13
C ILE A 32 13.03 -8.13 3.59
N PHE A 33 12.41 -9.16 4.19
CA PHE A 33 13.07 -10.41 4.51
C PHE A 33 13.10 -11.29 3.25
N PRO A 34 14.19 -12.03 2.96
CA PRO A 34 14.27 -12.94 1.80
C PRO A 34 13.39 -14.19 2.02
N HIS A 35 12.07 -13.98 2.00
CA HIS A 35 11.07 -15.03 2.11
C HIS A 35 10.95 -15.74 0.76
N ARG A 36 10.78 -17.09 0.77
CA ARG A 36 10.67 -17.90 -0.44
C ARG A 36 9.54 -17.47 -1.38
N ASP A 37 8.47 -16.88 -0.85
CA ASP A 37 7.37 -16.37 -1.66
C ASP A 37 7.76 -15.22 -2.59
N PHE A 38 8.92 -14.64 -2.41
CA PHE A 38 9.39 -13.56 -3.29
C PHE A 38 10.30 -14.10 -4.41
N GLU A 39 11.00 -15.23 -4.19
CA GLU A 39 11.98 -15.78 -5.15
C GLU A 39 12.93 -14.68 -5.67
N ASP A 40 13.10 -14.61 -7.00
CA ASP A 40 13.91 -13.62 -7.71
C ASP A 40 13.17 -12.29 -8.02
N ARG A 41 11.93 -12.13 -7.51
CA ARG A 41 11.11 -10.96 -7.81
C ARG A 41 11.41 -9.72 -6.94
N VAL A 42 12.25 -9.85 -5.92
CA VAL A 42 12.87 -8.68 -5.26
C VAL A 42 14.05 -8.23 -6.12
N VAL A 43 13.77 -7.36 -7.08
CA VAL A 43 14.74 -6.94 -8.10
C VAL A 43 15.70 -5.85 -7.61
N CYS A 44 15.34 -5.15 -6.53
CA CYS A 44 16.20 -4.14 -5.90
C CYS A 44 15.88 -3.97 -4.42
N PHE A 45 16.94 -3.72 -3.63
CA PHE A 45 16.84 -3.32 -2.23
C PHE A 45 17.75 -2.11 -1.98
N ALA A 46 17.20 -1.08 -1.33
CA ALA A 46 17.96 0.12 -0.91
C ALA A 46 17.66 0.45 0.55
N ASP A 47 18.71 0.63 1.36
CA ASP A 47 18.61 0.92 2.80
C ASP A 47 19.05 2.37 3.08
N PHE A 48 18.09 3.24 3.39
CA PHE A 48 18.31 4.65 3.75
C PHE A 48 18.52 4.86 5.25
N VAL A 49 18.42 3.80 6.06
CA VAL A 49 18.56 3.85 7.53
C VAL A 49 19.99 3.51 7.95
N LYS A 50 20.58 2.46 7.39
CA LYS A 50 21.91 1.96 7.76
C LYS A 50 22.86 1.76 6.58
N GLY A 51 22.39 1.94 5.35
CA GLY A 51 23.18 1.79 4.12
C GLY A 51 23.63 0.34 3.83
N ARG A 52 22.91 -0.68 4.33
CA ARG A 52 23.23 -2.10 4.03
C ARG A 52 22.83 -2.43 2.62
N ARG A 53 23.57 -3.34 1.99
CA ARG A 53 23.32 -3.78 0.61
C ARG A 53 22.40 -4.99 0.51
N GLU A 54 22.52 -5.90 1.48
CA GLU A 54 21.73 -7.15 1.48
C GLU A 54 20.32 -6.92 2.03
N PRO A 55 19.27 -7.48 1.40
CA PRO A 55 17.90 -7.39 1.87
C PRO A 55 17.76 -7.92 3.30
N TYR A 56 17.11 -7.13 4.15
CA TYR A 56 16.71 -7.53 5.49
C TYR A 56 15.50 -6.73 5.97
N ASP A 57 14.78 -7.29 6.93
CA ASP A 57 13.70 -6.63 7.65
C ASP A 57 13.77 -7.02 9.14
N ASP A 58 14.21 -6.09 9.96
CA ASP A 58 14.37 -6.28 11.41
C ASP A 58 13.12 -5.91 12.22
N ASN A 59 11.99 -5.64 11.53
CA ASN A 59 10.66 -5.36 12.10
C ASN A 59 9.61 -6.36 11.61
N GLY A 60 9.53 -6.60 10.30
CA GLY A 60 8.58 -7.50 9.65
C GLY A 60 7.35 -6.83 9.04
N HIS A 61 7.21 -5.50 9.18
CA HIS A 61 6.08 -4.79 8.57
C HIS A 61 6.22 -4.72 7.04
N GLY A 62 7.39 -4.31 6.54
CA GLY A 62 7.65 -4.22 5.09
C GLY A 62 7.56 -5.55 4.37
N THR A 63 8.06 -6.64 5.00
CA THR A 63 7.91 -8.01 4.48
C THR A 63 6.44 -8.40 4.35
N HIS A 64 5.63 -8.06 5.33
CA HIS A 64 4.19 -8.31 5.33
C HIS A 64 3.49 -7.54 4.19
N ILE A 65 3.81 -6.26 4.03
CA ILE A 65 3.30 -5.40 2.94
C ILE A 65 3.67 -5.97 1.57
N ALA A 66 4.96 -6.30 1.37
CA ALA A 66 5.43 -6.91 0.11
C ALA A 66 4.71 -8.23 -0.20
N GLY A 67 4.44 -9.04 0.82
CA GLY A 67 3.68 -10.28 0.70
C GLY A 67 2.22 -10.07 0.28
N ILE A 68 1.55 -9.01 0.77
CA ILE A 68 0.18 -8.65 0.34
C ILE A 68 0.18 -8.23 -1.13
N ILE A 69 1.19 -7.48 -1.58
CA ILE A 69 1.31 -7.04 -2.97
C ILE A 69 1.60 -8.25 -3.86
N GLY A 70 2.72 -8.94 -3.61
CA GLY A 70 3.34 -9.83 -4.58
C GLY A 70 3.86 -11.18 -4.05
N GLY A 71 3.51 -11.61 -2.84
CA GLY A 71 3.90 -12.94 -2.37
C GLY A 71 3.34 -14.05 -3.27
N ALA A 72 4.14 -15.05 -3.63
CA ALA A 72 3.68 -16.16 -4.47
C ALA A 72 2.88 -17.22 -3.71
N GLY A 73 2.91 -17.20 -2.37
CA GLY A 73 2.20 -18.16 -1.52
C GLY A 73 2.81 -19.56 -1.51
N LEU A 74 4.05 -19.72 -1.95
CA LEU A 74 4.71 -21.05 -2.12
C LEU A 74 4.73 -21.86 -0.83
N GLU A 75 5.09 -21.23 0.28
CA GLU A 75 5.15 -21.88 1.60
C GLU A 75 3.77 -22.25 2.16
N SER A 76 2.69 -21.72 1.57
CA SER A 76 1.30 -21.99 1.96
C SER A 76 0.53 -22.81 0.92
N GLY A 77 1.21 -23.42 -0.06
CA GLY A 77 0.55 -24.13 -1.16
C GLY A 77 -0.39 -23.25 -1.99
N GLY A 78 -0.04 -21.98 -2.17
CA GLY A 78 -0.82 -21.00 -2.92
C GLY A 78 -1.86 -20.26 -2.08
N ARG A 79 -2.11 -20.66 -0.83
CA ARG A 79 -3.20 -20.10 -0.02
C ARG A 79 -3.01 -18.61 0.27
N TYR A 80 -1.83 -18.18 0.67
CA TYR A 80 -1.56 -16.80 1.10
C TYR A 80 -0.82 -15.97 0.05
N HIS A 81 -1.00 -16.29 -1.25
CA HIS A 81 -0.40 -15.44 -2.30
C HIS A 81 -0.98 -14.01 -2.27
N GLY A 82 -0.17 -13.04 -2.66
CA GLY A 82 -0.52 -11.64 -2.79
C GLY A 82 -1.54 -11.38 -3.90
N VAL A 83 -1.89 -10.11 -4.08
CA VAL A 83 -2.85 -9.70 -5.13
C VAL A 83 -2.22 -9.81 -6.51
N ALA A 84 -0.95 -9.44 -6.66
CA ALA A 84 -0.20 -9.44 -7.92
C ALA A 84 1.05 -10.32 -7.80
N PRO A 85 0.91 -11.67 -7.74
CA PRO A 85 2.02 -12.58 -7.41
C PRO A 85 3.12 -12.64 -8.47
N GLY A 86 2.96 -12.02 -9.61
CA GLY A 86 3.96 -11.93 -10.68
C GLY A 86 4.67 -10.57 -10.80
N CYS A 87 4.31 -9.57 -9.97
CA CYS A 87 4.94 -8.26 -10.02
C CYS A 87 6.39 -8.27 -9.52
N SER A 88 7.20 -7.32 -9.96
CA SER A 88 8.53 -7.06 -9.43
C SER A 88 8.43 -6.18 -8.17
N LEU A 89 9.22 -6.52 -7.15
CA LEU A 89 9.25 -5.81 -5.88
C LEU A 89 10.56 -5.03 -5.74
N ILE A 90 10.45 -3.75 -5.43
CA ILE A 90 11.58 -2.88 -5.13
C ILE A 90 11.41 -2.42 -3.68
N SER A 91 12.27 -2.88 -2.79
CA SER A 91 12.15 -2.60 -1.36
C SER A 91 13.09 -1.47 -0.95
N LEU A 92 12.51 -0.38 -0.43
CA LEU A 92 13.25 0.75 0.11
C LEU A 92 13.03 0.80 1.63
N LYS A 93 14.09 0.45 2.37
CA LYS A 93 14.06 0.55 3.83
C LYS A 93 14.27 1.99 4.26
N VAL A 94 13.19 2.62 4.71
CA VAL A 94 13.14 4.00 5.23
C VAL A 94 12.74 4.06 6.70
N LEU A 95 12.43 2.91 7.31
CA LEU A 95 12.04 2.76 8.71
C LEU A 95 12.97 1.80 9.44
N ASP A 96 13.22 2.10 10.70
CA ASP A 96 14.04 1.29 11.60
C ASP A 96 13.32 0.03 12.12
N ARG A 97 13.99 -0.72 13.01
CA ARG A 97 13.45 -1.94 13.64
C ARG A 97 12.21 -1.71 14.51
N ARG A 98 11.90 -0.47 14.88
CA ARG A 98 10.72 -0.10 15.67
C ARG A 98 9.58 0.43 14.79
N GLY A 99 9.81 0.52 13.47
CA GLY A 99 8.87 1.13 12.53
C GLY A 99 8.90 2.66 12.54
N ASN A 100 9.93 3.28 13.13
CA ASN A 100 10.12 4.71 13.10
C ASN A 100 11.06 5.09 11.95
N GLY A 101 10.89 6.28 11.39
CA GLY A 101 11.75 6.82 10.34
C GLY A 101 11.77 8.34 10.34
N TYR A 102 12.82 8.90 9.76
CA TYR A 102 12.91 10.33 9.51
C TYR A 102 12.26 10.67 8.17
N ALA A 103 11.62 11.83 8.10
CA ALA A 103 11.07 12.34 6.84
C ALA A 103 12.15 12.46 5.75
N SER A 104 13.40 12.76 6.12
CA SER A 104 14.56 12.78 5.22
C SER A 104 14.77 11.46 4.49
N ASP A 105 14.62 10.33 5.17
CA ASP A 105 14.87 9.00 4.61
C ASP A 105 13.76 8.60 3.63
N VAL A 106 12.51 8.94 3.98
CA VAL A 106 11.35 8.76 3.07
C VAL A 106 11.53 9.62 1.81
N LEU A 107 11.95 10.88 1.97
CA LEU A 107 12.20 11.80 0.85
C LEU A 107 13.37 11.33 -0.03
N ALA A 108 14.45 10.82 0.58
CA ALA A 108 15.57 10.23 -0.14
C ALA A 108 15.11 9.00 -0.96
N GLY A 109 14.29 8.13 -0.36
CA GLY A 109 13.68 6.98 -1.06
C GLY A 109 12.80 7.40 -2.23
N LEU A 110 11.93 8.40 -2.05
CA LEU A 110 11.08 8.94 -3.13
C LEU A 110 11.90 9.57 -4.26
N LYS A 111 12.99 10.26 -3.93
CA LYS A 111 13.92 10.79 -4.93
C LYS A 111 14.57 9.66 -5.71
N TRP A 112 15.11 8.65 -5.00
CA TRP A 112 15.73 7.47 -5.61
C TRP A 112 14.78 6.76 -6.57
N ILE A 113 13.50 6.53 -6.17
CA ILE A 113 12.50 5.91 -7.04
C ILE A 113 12.33 6.67 -8.35
N ARG A 114 12.22 8.01 -8.30
CA ARG A 114 12.07 8.83 -9.51
C ARG A 114 13.26 8.73 -10.45
N GLU A 115 14.47 8.60 -9.90
CA GLU A 115 15.72 8.49 -10.66
C GLU A 115 15.92 7.10 -11.30
N HIS A 116 15.34 6.03 -10.71
CA HIS A 116 15.54 4.64 -11.14
C HIS A 116 14.25 3.98 -11.67
N LYS A 117 13.16 4.73 -11.85
CA LYS A 117 11.87 4.14 -12.24
C LYS A 117 11.92 3.40 -13.57
N GLU A 118 12.66 3.90 -14.53
CA GLU A 118 12.80 3.26 -15.85
C GLU A 118 13.67 2.00 -15.77
N GLU A 119 14.75 2.04 -14.98
CA GLU A 119 15.68 0.93 -14.79
C GLU A 119 14.99 -0.31 -14.22
N PHE A 120 14.10 -0.13 -13.21
CA PHE A 120 13.40 -1.21 -12.53
C PHE A 120 11.93 -1.34 -12.93
N GLY A 121 11.48 -0.63 -13.96
CA GLY A 121 10.09 -0.64 -14.41
C GLY A 121 9.10 -0.22 -13.32
N ILE A 122 9.48 0.72 -12.44
CA ILE A 122 8.64 1.13 -11.31
C ILE A 122 7.46 1.96 -11.82
N ARG A 123 6.25 1.47 -11.59
CA ARG A 123 5.01 2.16 -11.94
C ARG A 123 4.22 2.57 -10.69
N ILE A 124 4.42 1.88 -9.57
CA ILE A 124 3.63 2.02 -8.33
C ILE A 124 4.56 2.26 -7.16
N VAL A 125 4.17 3.18 -6.27
CA VAL A 125 4.82 3.44 -4.99
C VAL A 125 3.82 3.18 -3.87
N ASN A 126 4.10 2.19 -3.04
CA ASN A 126 3.32 1.86 -1.85
C ASN A 126 3.96 2.48 -0.59
N ILE A 127 3.20 3.29 0.15
CA ILE A 127 3.61 3.91 1.41
C ILE A 127 2.58 3.54 2.49
N SER A 128 2.89 2.49 3.26
CA SER A 128 2.01 1.99 4.33
C SER A 128 2.33 2.60 5.70
N VAL A 129 2.94 3.78 5.71
CA VAL A 129 3.36 4.51 6.90
C VAL A 129 2.99 5.99 6.80
N GLY A 130 2.82 6.64 7.94
CA GLY A 130 2.49 8.06 7.97
C GLY A 130 2.71 8.67 9.33
N SER A 131 2.80 9.98 9.38
CA SER A 131 2.88 10.74 10.62
C SER A 131 1.56 11.46 10.91
N PHE A 132 1.18 11.48 12.17
CA PHE A 132 0.02 12.22 12.65
C PHE A 132 0.46 13.36 13.56
N ASN A 133 0.12 14.59 13.19
CA ASN A 133 0.38 15.76 14.02
C ASN A 133 -0.94 16.40 14.47
N LYS A 134 -1.24 16.33 15.77
CA LYS A 134 -2.45 16.91 16.35
C LYS A 134 -2.53 18.45 16.22
N LYS A 135 -1.40 19.13 16.00
CA LYS A 135 -1.35 20.61 15.89
C LYS A 135 -1.75 21.15 14.50
N GLY A 136 -2.10 20.27 13.58
CA GLY A 136 -2.57 20.61 12.24
C GLY A 136 -1.86 19.80 11.16
N MET A 137 -2.63 19.48 10.12
CA MET A 137 -2.11 18.82 8.93
C MET A 137 -1.54 19.90 8.00
N ASP A 138 -0.24 19.86 7.77
CA ASP A 138 0.41 20.78 6.82
C ASP A 138 0.43 20.15 5.43
N GLU A 139 -0.51 20.61 4.58
CA GLU A 139 -0.58 20.20 3.17
C GLU A 139 0.64 20.66 2.35
N ASN A 140 1.44 21.57 2.89
CA ASN A 140 2.69 22.02 2.29
C ASN A 140 3.94 21.34 2.92
N SER A 141 3.71 20.30 3.74
CA SER A 141 4.85 19.58 4.35
C SER A 141 5.76 18.98 3.29
N ALA A 142 7.02 18.77 3.68
CA ALA A 142 8.03 18.17 2.78
C ALA A 142 7.58 16.77 2.27
N LEU A 143 6.93 15.98 3.13
CA LEU A 143 6.41 14.65 2.74
C LEU A 143 5.30 14.75 1.69
N VAL A 144 4.37 15.71 1.82
CA VAL A 144 3.32 15.94 0.81
C VAL A 144 3.95 16.35 -0.51
N ARG A 145 4.86 17.33 -0.49
CA ARG A 145 5.59 17.72 -1.72
C ARG A 145 6.38 16.57 -2.33
N GLY A 146 6.96 15.69 -1.51
CA GLY A 146 7.71 14.52 -1.97
C GLY A 146 6.84 13.51 -2.73
N VAL A 147 5.66 13.17 -2.19
CA VAL A 147 4.73 12.25 -2.86
C VAL A 147 4.06 12.90 -4.08
N ASP A 148 3.81 14.21 -4.02
CA ASP A 148 3.29 14.96 -5.17
C ASP A 148 4.30 14.99 -6.32
N ALA A 149 5.59 15.16 -6.03
CA ALA A 149 6.65 15.11 -7.03
C ALA A 149 6.82 13.69 -7.64
N ALA A 150 6.59 12.63 -6.88
CA ALA A 150 6.56 11.27 -7.39
C ALA A 150 5.34 11.05 -8.31
N TRP A 151 4.19 11.58 -7.93
CA TRP A 151 2.98 11.57 -8.76
C TRP A 151 3.19 12.33 -10.07
N ASP A 152 3.75 13.53 -10.02
CA ASP A 152 4.04 14.37 -11.20
C ASP A 152 5.06 13.73 -12.15
N ALA A 153 5.90 12.83 -11.62
CA ALA A 153 6.81 12.00 -12.41
C ALA A 153 6.13 10.79 -13.10
N GLY A 154 4.79 10.69 -13.01
CA GLY A 154 3.99 9.64 -13.66
C GLY A 154 3.80 8.37 -12.81
N LEU A 155 4.28 8.33 -11.56
CA LEU A 155 4.12 7.18 -10.69
C LEU A 155 2.71 7.16 -10.04
N VAL A 156 2.13 5.98 -9.89
CA VAL A 156 0.92 5.80 -9.07
C VAL A 156 1.34 5.68 -7.62
N VAL A 157 1.06 6.70 -6.81
CA VAL A 157 1.42 6.72 -5.38
C VAL A 157 0.21 6.35 -4.54
N VAL A 158 0.34 5.27 -3.76
CA VAL A 158 -0.72 4.70 -2.90
C VAL A 158 -0.27 4.80 -1.46
N VAL A 159 -1.09 5.43 -0.61
CA VAL A 159 -0.72 5.79 0.77
C VAL A 159 -1.81 5.37 1.76
N ALA A 160 -1.41 4.90 2.94
CA ALA A 160 -2.34 4.57 4.02
C ALA A 160 -3.01 5.83 4.61
N ALA A 161 -4.30 5.73 4.93
CA ALA A 161 -5.06 6.80 5.59
C ALA A 161 -4.59 7.03 7.05
N GLY A 162 -3.96 6.03 7.66
CA GLY A 162 -3.58 6.04 9.07
C GLY A 162 -4.63 5.41 9.97
N ASN A 163 -4.27 5.18 11.24
CA ASN A 163 -5.09 4.43 12.21
C ASN A 163 -5.50 5.32 13.40
N ASN A 164 -5.85 6.58 13.12
CA ASN A 164 -6.24 7.56 14.14
C ASN A 164 -7.74 7.87 14.15
N GLY A 165 -8.55 7.02 13.47
CA GLY A 165 -10.02 7.11 13.47
C GLY A 165 -10.63 6.93 14.86
N PRO A 166 -11.97 7.00 14.97
CA PRO A 166 -12.94 7.30 13.92
C PRO A 166 -13.23 8.82 13.71
N GLY A 167 -12.55 9.70 14.41
CA GLY A 167 -12.77 11.13 14.34
C GLY A 167 -12.51 11.73 12.95
N ARG A 168 -13.06 12.94 12.72
CA ARG A 168 -12.73 13.74 11.55
C ARG A 168 -11.31 14.29 11.65
N TYR A 169 -10.69 14.62 10.51
CA TYR A 169 -9.32 15.17 10.43
C TYR A 169 -8.24 14.23 10.99
N THR A 170 -8.40 12.91 10.78
CA THR A 170 -7.49 11.89 11.29
C THR A 170 -6.65 11.20 10.20
N ILE A 171 -6.74 11.68 8.96
CA ILE A 171 -5.86 11.22 7.88
C ILE A 171 -4.41 11.61 8.19
N THR A 172 -3.49 10.66 8.05
CA THR A 172 -2.05 10.90 8.28
C THR A 172 -1.37 11.52 7.06
N THR A 173 -0.32 12.27 7.30
CA THR A 173 0.61 12.75 6.26
C THR A 173 1.51 11.59 5.82
N PRO A 174 1.69 11.31 4.50
CA PRO A 174 1.32 12.15 3.36
C PRO A 174 -0.05 11.85 2.72
N GLY A 175 -0.92 11.03 3.33
CA GLY A 175 -2.25 10.68 2.81
C GLY A 175 -3.22 11.87 2.62
N ILE A 176 -2.91 13.02 3.19
CA ILE A 176 -3.67 14.27 2.97
C ILE A 176 -3.46 14.87 1.58
N SER A 177 -2.46 14.44 0.82
CA SER A 177 -2.22 14.95 -0.54
C SER A 177 -3.44 14.75 -1.44
N ARG A 178 -3.76 15.76 -2.25
CA ARG A 178 -4.86 15.70 -3.23
C ARG A 178 -4.55 14.79 -4.41
N LYS A 179 -3.25 14.62 -4.72
CA LYS A 179 -2.80 13.88 -5.91
C LYS A 179 -2.83 12.37 -5.68
N VAL A 180 -2.25 11.89 -4.59
CA VAL A 180 -2.06 10.47 -4.31
C VAL A 180 -3.37 9.72 -4.04
N ILE A 181 -3.34 8.40 -4.12
CA ILE A 181 -4.44 7.52 -3.75
C ILE A 181 -4.31 7.17 -2.28
N THR A 182 -5.23 7.66 -1.45
CA THR A 182 -5.25 7.40 -0.01
C THR A 182 -6.23 6.30 0.31
N VAL A 183 -5.76 5.25 1.01
CA VAL A 183 -6.52 4.03 1.26
C VAL A 183 -6.90 3.90 2.72
N GLY A 184 -8.21 3.80 2.98
CA GLY A 184 -8.79 3.46 4.29
C GLY A 184 -9.09 1.97 4.44
N CYS A 185 -9.54 1.58 5.64
CA CYS A 185 -9.95 0.21 5.94
C CYS A 185 -11.48 0.08 5.82
N SER A 186 -11.95 -1.05 5.23
CA SER A 186 -13.39 -1.32 5.04
C SER A 186 -14.00 -2.18 6.13
N ASP A 187 -13.19 -2.88 6.93
CA ASP A 187 -13.61 -3.86 7.94
C ASP A 187 -13.07 -3.53 9.35
N ASP A 188 -12.86 -2.24 9.63
CA ASP A 188 -12.33 -1.70 10.89
C ASP A 188 -13.35 -1.67 12.05
N HIS A 189 -14.61 -2.03 11.78
CA HIS A 189 -15.69 -2.15 12.78
C HIS A 189 -15.51 -3.34 13.73
N LYS A 190 -14.51 -4.18 13.53
CA LYS A 190 -14.14 -5.30 14.41
C LYS A 190 -13.01 -4.88 15.34
N GLU A 191 -13.07 -5.34 16.59
CA GLU A 191 -11.94 -5.16 17.51
C GLU A 191 -10.74 -6.00 17.05
N VAL A 192 -9.64 -5.34 16.76
CA VAL A 192 -8.40 -5.96 16.30
C VAL A 192 -7.19 -5.35 16.98
N ASP A 193 -6.07 -6.07 16.96
CA ASP A 193 -4.77 -5.50 17.33
C ASP A 193 -4.22 -4.71 16.15
N VAL A 194 -3.95 -3.42 16.39
CA VAL A 194 -3.26 -2.53 15.45
C VAL A 194 -1.98 -2.04 16.13
N ALA A 195 -0.85 -2.54 15.70
CA ALA A 195 0.47 -2.18 16.21
C ALA A 195 0.60 -2.29 17.75
N GLY A 196 0.02 -3.33 18.35
CA GLY A 196 0.08 -3.59 19.80
C GLY A 196 -1.03 -2.91 20.62
N SER A 197 -1.99 -2.28 19.97
CA SER A 197 -3.15 -1.67 20.64
C SER A 197 -4.45 -2.27 20.12
N ARG A 198 -5.38 -2.62 21.03
CA ARG A 198 -6.73 -3.03 20.65
C ARG A 198 -7.53 -1.83 20.18
N MET A 199 -8.04 -1.88 18.96
CA MET A 199 -8.74 -0.77 18.33
C MET A 199 -9.95 -1.26 17.54
N VAL A 200 -10.96 -0.40 17.45
CA VAL A 200 -12.14 -0.53 16.59
C VAL A 200 -12.34 0.80 15.86
N ASP A 201 -12.91 0.80 14.67
CA ASP A 201 -13.13 1.99 13.85
C ASP A 201 -11.86 2.86 13.68
N TYR A 202 -10.72 2.20 13.54
CA TYR A 202 -9.42 2.84 13.58
C TYR A 202 -9.05 3.60 12.29
N SER A 203 -9.68 3.31 11.17
CA SER A 203 -9.34 3.91 9.88
C SER A 203 -9.41 5.44 9.91
N GLY A 204 -8.37 6.10 9.44
CA GLY A 204 -8.33 7.55 9.34
C GLY A 204 -9.45 8.09 8.45
N ARG A 205 -10.09 9.19 8.91
CA ARG A 205 -11.26 9.81 8.24
C ARG A 205 -11.02 11.29 7.98
N GLY A 206 -11.41 11.72 6.79
CA GLY A 206 -11.39 13.13 6.39
C GLY A 206 -12.53 13.98 7.01
N PRO A 207 -12.69 15.20 6.49
CA PRO A 207 -11.86 15.83 5.46
C PRO A 207 -10.46 16.21 5.96
N THR A 208 -9.59 16.63 5.03
CA THR A 208 -8.32 17.27 5.39
C THR A 208 -8.58 18.72 5.85
N SER A 209 -7.54 19.41 6.36
CA SER A 209 -7.63 20.83 6.75
C SER A 209 -8.03 21.74 5.60
N ALA A 210 -7.66 21.41 4.36
CA ALA A 210 -8.11 22.12 3.15
C ALA A 210 -9.44 21.57 2.57
N CYS A 211 -10.27 20.93 3.40
CA CYS A 211 -11.58 20.41 3.02
C CYS A 211 -11.58 19.37 1.90
N VAL A 212 -10.46 18.65 1.69
CA VAL A 212 -10.38 17.53 0.74
C VAL A 212 -10.99 16.29 1.38
N LEU A 213 -11.93 15.65 0.69
CA LEU A 213 -12.47 14.36 1.14
C LEU A 213 -11.42 13.26 0.97
N LYS A 214 -11.13 12.57 2.08
CA LYS A 214 -10.24 11.39 2.17
C LYS A 214 -10.85 10.38 3.16
N PRO A 215 -10.54 9.08 3.05
CA PRO A 215 -9.69 8.45 2.03
C PRO A 215 -10.31 8.55 0.63
N ASP A 216 -9.54 8.20 -0.43
CA ASP A 216 -10.08 8.10 -1.79
C ASP A 216 -10.86 6.80 -1.97
N ILE A 217 -10.35 5.69 -1.41
CA ILE A 217 -10.90 4.34 -1.55
C ILE A 217 -10.68 3.55 -0.25
N ILE A 218 -11.46 2.50 -0.04
CA ILE A 218 -11.26 1.55 1.05
C ILE A 218 -11.03 0.13 0.53
N ALA A 219 -10.29 -0.67 1.33
CA ALA A 219 -10.06 -2.09 1.12
C ALA A 219 -9.98 -2.80 2.47
N PRO A 220 -10.13 -4.14 2.55
CA PRO A 220 -9.98 -4.88 3.79
C PRO A 220 -8.62 -4.64 4.45
N GLY A 221 -8.59 -4.56 5.77
CA GLY A 221 -7.34 -4.31 6.51
C GLY A 221 -7.26 -5.01 7.84
N SER A 222 -8.28 -5.79 8.23
CA SER A 222 -8.33 -6.49 9.51
C SER A 222 -7.92 -7.95 9.37
N HIS A 223 -6.99 -8.42 10.22
CA HIS A 223 -6.50 -9.80 10.24
C HIS A 223 -5.96 -10.31 8.89
N ILE A 224 -5.26 -9.47 8.15
CA ILE A 224 -4.66 -9.86 6.88
C ILE A 224 -3.44 -10.75 7.14
N ILE A 225 -3.47 -11.99 6.65
CA ILE A 225 -2.36 -12.95 6.77
C ILE A 225 -1.43 -12.78 5.58
N SER A 226 -0.12 -12.56 5.84
CA SER A 226 0.90 -12.41 4.81
C SER A 226 2.27 -12.83 5.31
N CYS A 227 3.32 -12.74 4.48
CA CYS A 227 4.68 -13.16 4.79
C CYS A 227 5.19 -12.53 6.09
N ALA A 228 5.83 -13.33 6.93
CA ALA A 228 6.57 -12.86 8.09
C ALA A 228 8.07 -12.70 7.77
N ASN A 229 8.78 -11.91 8.58
CA ASN A 229 10.24 -11.78 8.49
C ASN A 229 10.98 -12.99 9.09
N ARG A 230 10.48 -14.17 8.79
CA ARG A 230 11.03 -15.46 9.18
C ARG A 230 10.72 -16.51 8.10
N SER A 231 11.70 -17.37 7.80
CA SER A 231 11.58 -18.39 6.75
C SER A 231 10.33 -19.25 6.92
N GLY A 232 9.60 -19.45 5.83
CA GLY A 232 8.41 -20.30 5.75
C GLY A 232 7.23 -19.88 6.61
N CYS A 233 7.22 -18.65 7.17
CA CYS A 233 6.22 -18.21 8.11
C CYS A 233 5.33 -17.11 7.56
N TYR A 234 4.08 -17.14 8.02
CA TYR A 234 3.09 -16.08 7.80
C TYR A 234 2.61 -15.52 9.14
N THR A 235 2.13 -14.29 9.12
CA THR A 235 1.57 -13.63 10.31
C THR A 235 0.35 -12.80 9.94
N GLY A 236 -0.58 -12.63 10.87
CA GLY A 236 -1.74 -11.75 10.74
C GLY A 236 -1.42 -10.36 11.28
N LYS A 237 -1.76 -9.32 10.53
CA LYS A 237 -1.69 -7.92 10.98
C LYS A 237 -2.97 -7.19 10.61
N SER A 238 -3.23 -6.07 11.30
CA SER A 238 -4.39 -5.19 11.02
C SER A 238 -3.95 -3.75 10.90
N GLY A 239 -4.69 -2.95 10.10
CA GLY A 239 -4.43 -1.53 9.90
C GLY A 239 -4.66 -1.11 8.45
N THR A 240 -4.80 0.19 8.22
CA THR A 240 -4.84 0.75 6.86
C THR A 240 -3.55 0.45 6.08
N SER A 241 -2.47 0.15 6.78
CA SER A 241 -1.23 -0.36 6.20
C SER A 241 -1.42 -1.68 5.43
N MET A 242 -2.41 -2.50 5.79
CA MET A 242 -2.73 -3.76 5.09
C MET A 242 -3.71 -3.54 3.94
N SER A 243 -4.57 -2.53 4.03
CA SER A 243 -5.48 -2.13 2.94
C SER A 243 -4.73 -1.53 1.75
N THR A 244 -3.72 -0.72 2.01
CA THR A 244 -2.92 -0.01 0.99
C THR A 244 -2.27 -0.95 -0.02
N PRO A 245 -1.55 -2.01 0.37
CA PRO A 245 -0.93 -2.95 -0.56
C PRO A 245 -1.94 -3.78 -1.37
N LEU A 246 -3.17 -3.99 -0.89
CA LEU A 246 -4.22 -4.61 -1.71
C LEU A 246 -4.56 -3.74 -2.92
N VAL A 247 -4.67 -2.42 -2.72
CA VAL A 247 -4.89 -1.45 -3.81
C VAL A 247 -3.67 -1.39 -4.73
N SER A 248 -2.45 -1.37 -4.18
CA SER A 248 -1.21 -1.39 -4.98
C SER A 248 -1.10 -2.64 -5.86
N GLY A 249 -1.44 -3.81 -5.32
CA GLY A 249 -1.49 -5.06 -6.08
C GLY A 249 -2.57 -5.05 -7.17
N ALA A 250 -3.77 -4.54 -6.87
CA ALA A 250 -4.84 -4.38 -7.88
C ALA A 250 -4.41 -3.47 -9.04
N ILE A 251 -3.70 -2.37 -8.74
CA ILE A 251 -3.15 -1.48 -9.75
C ILE A 251 -2.07 -2.19 -10.58
N ALA A 252 -1.27 -3.07 -9.98
CA ALA A 252 -0.29 -3.86 -10.73
C ALA A 252 -0.96 -4.82 -11.74
N LEU A 253 -2.07 -5.46 -11.37
CA LEU A 253 -2.87 -6.28 -12.29
C LEU A 253 -3.45 -5.43 -13.44
N LEU A 254 -3.94 -4.22 -13.13
CA LEU A 254 -4.46 -3.31 -14.16
C LEU A 254 -3.36 -2.87 -15.14
N LEU A 255 -2.19 -2.49 -14.63
CA LEU A 255 -1.09 -2.01 -15.47
C LEU A 255 -0.39 -3.11 -16.27
N GLU A 256 -0.51 -4.38 -15.88
CA GLU A 256 -0.16 -5.51 -16.74
C GLU A 256 -1.07 -5.57 -17.97
N LYS A 257 -2.38 -5.34 -17.78
CA LYS A 257 -3.37 -5.35 -18.88
C LYS A 257 -3.31 -4.10 -19.75
N TYR A 258 -3.06 -2.95 -19.13
CA TYR A 258 -3.04 -1.64 -19.77
C TYR A 258 -1.73 -0.90 -19.44
N PRO A 259 -0.59 -1.29 -20.05
CA PRO A 259 0.73 -0.79 -19.66
C PRO A 259 0.93 0.71 -19.87
N ASP A 260 0.23 1.31 -20.86
CA ASP A 260 0.36 2.72 -21.20
C ASP A 260 -0.56 3.63 -20.35
N MET A 261 -1.41 3.06 -19.48
CA MET A 261 -2.32 3.84 -18.65
C MET A 261 -1.54 4.75 -17.68
N THR A 262 -1.88 6.02 -17.67
CA THR A 262 -1.27 7.03 -16.81
C THR A 262 -1.76 6.89 -15.36
N ASN A 263 -1.02 7.47 -14.40
CA ASN A 263 -1.43 7.49 -12.99
C ASN A 263 -2.78 8.20 -12.77
N LEU A 264 -3.08 9.23 -13.56
CA LEU A 264 -4.37 9.92 -13.49
C LEU A 264 -5.50 9.02 -13.99
N GLU A 265 -5.33 8.32 -15.11
CA GLU A 265 -6.32 7.37 -15.63
C GLU A 265 -6.57 6.21 -14.67
N VAL A 266 -5.51 5.67 -14.03
CA VAL A 266 -5.64 4.68 -12.96
C VAL A 266 -6.51 5.22 -11.82
N LYS A 267 -6.26 6.45 -11.37
CA LYS A 267 -7.02 7.07 -10.27
C LYS A 267 -8.49 7.32 -10.65
N LEU A 268 -8.75 7.77 -11.87
CA LEU A 268 -10.12 7.97 -12.37
C LEU A 268 -10.86 6.64 -12.50
N ARG A 269 -10.19 5.61 -13.04
CA ARG A 269 -10.77 4.28 -13.15
C ARG A 269 -11.10 3.65 -11.79
N LEU A 270 -10.23 3.80 -10.77
CA LEU A 270 -10.56 3.41 -9.40
C LEU A 270 -11.85 4.06 -8.93
N ARG A 271 -12.02 5.36 -9.14
CA ARG A 271 -13.22 6.10 -8.74
C ARG A 271 -14.49 5.56 -9.41
N GLU A 272 -14.41 5.15 -10.66
CA GLU A 272 -15.55 4.71 -11.46
C GLU A 272 -15.95 3.24 -11.20
N ARG A 273 -15.00 2.42 -10.69
CA ARG A 273 -15.13 0.96 -10.64
C ARG A 273 -15.24 0.38 -9.23
N VAL A 274 -15.40 1.23 -8.22
CA VAL A 274 -15.62 0.82 -6.82
C VAL A 274 -17.06 0.35 -6.57
N VAL A 275 -17.24 -0.32 -5.42
CA VAL A 275 -18.57 -0.64 -4.87
C VAL A 275 -18.91 0.38 -3.78
N ASP A 276 -19.98 1.13 -3.95
CA ASP A 276 -20.51 2.03 -2.91
C ASP A 276 -21.17 1.19 -1.80
N LEU A 277 -20.67 1.30 -0.57
CA LEU A 277 -21.21 0.59 0.60
C LEU A 277 -22.29 1.41 1.33
N GLY A 278 -22.65 2.60 0.84
CA GLY A 278 -23.59 3.51 1.51
C GLY A 278 -23.03 4.18 2.77
N LEU A 279 -21.72 4.07 3.02
CA LEU A 279 -21.08 4.70 4.16
C LEU A 279 -20.80 6.19 3.89
N PRO A 280 -20.59 7.01 4.95
CA PRO A 280 -20.19 8.40 4.78
C PRO A 280 -18.93 8.55 3.90
N ARG A 281 -18.93 9.54 3.00
CA ARG A 281 -17.82 9.77 2.07
C ARG A 281 -16.46 10.00 2.74
N ASN A 282 -16.41 10.55 3.95
CA ASN A 282 -15.18 10.70 4.72
C ASN A 282 -14.69 9.41 5.38
N GLN A 283 -15.46 8.32 5.28
CA GLN A 283 -15.12 6.98 5.74
C GLN A 283 -14.74 6.08 4.56
N GLN A 284 -15.61 5.99 3.52
CA GLN A 284 -15.37 5.08 2.39
C GLN A 284 -14.71 5.74 1.17
N GLY A 285 -14.60 7.06 1.11
CA GLY A 285 -14.17 7.73 -0.11
C GLY A 285 -15.14 7.50 -1.25
N TRP A 286 -14.65 6.98 -2.36
CA TRP A 286 -15.48 6.56 -3.49
C TRP A 286 -16.22 5.26 -3.22
N GLY A 287 -15.62 4.32 -2.48
CA GLY A 287 -16.21 3.03 -2.11
C GLY A 287 -15.14 1.96 -1.88
N LEU A 288 -15.57 0.71 -1.84
CA LEU A 288 -14.74 -0.48 -1.69
C LEU A 288 -14.09 -0.88 -3.02
N LEU A 289 -12.81 -1.23 -2.98
CA LEU A 289 -12.08 -1.82 -4.09
C LEU A 289 -12.78 -3.09 -4.60
N ASP A 290 -13.01 -3.16 -5.90
CA ASP A 290 -13.46 -4.35 -6.63
C ASP A 290 -12.50 -4.61 -7.80
N VAL A 291 -11.63 -5.60 -7.65
CA VAL A 291 -10.58 -5.88 -8.63
C VAL A 291 -11.16 -6.42 -9.93
N GLY A 292 -12.22 -7.22 -9.86
CA GLY A 292 -12.90 -7.74 -11.05
C GLY A 292 -13.38 -6.61 -11.96
N ARG A 293 -14.15 -5.66 -11.40
CA ARG A 293 -14.62 -4.47 -12.14
C ARG A 293 -13.48 -3.55 -12.58
N PHE A 294 -12.44 -3.46 -11.75
CA PHE A 294 -11.33 -2.53 -11.98
C PHE A 294 -10.50 -2.92 -13.20
N VAL A 295 -10.30 -4.22 -13.44
CA VAL A 295 -9.51 -4.72 -14.59
C VAL A 295 -10.32 -4.95 -15.86
N GLU A 296 -11.68 -4.92 -15.80
CA GLU A 296 -12.55 -4.97 -16.98
C GLU A 296 -12.33 -3.78 -17.91
#